data_02ee01f439abf92a9600ff4c0ca7e6f5
#
_entry.id   02ee01f439abf92a9600ff4c0ca7e6f5
#
_cell.length_a   1.000
_cell.length_b   1.000
_cell.length_c   1.000
_cell.angle_alpha   90.00
_cell.angle_beta   90.00
_cell.angle_gamma   90.00
#
_symmetry.space_group_name_H-M   'P 1'
#
loop_
_entity.id
_entity.type
_entity.pdbx_description
1 polymer ?
#
loop_
_entity_poly.entity_id
_entity_poly.type
_entity_poly.pdbx_seq_one_letter_code
_entity_poly.pdbx_strand_id
1 'polypeptide(L)'
;MQFIAFEANDAIADEAEARRNPFLSQADMRAVLTRSVRLYLEGHAGRVPRRLVIHKTTAFTEGELKGVQDATQSIPEVECIEIGSSSAWRGVWMVEAPGKQPSVQPARFPVPRGTLVMTSGNAALLWLAGNAPSAVGGRDYFQGGKSIPKPIVLRRHMGRGP
;
A
#
# COMPACT_ATOMS: atom_id res chain seq x y z
N MET A 1 -11.52 -4.99 14.80
CA MET A 1 -10.18 -4.64 14.27
C MET A 1 -9.31 -4.37 15.49
N GLN A 2 -8.21 -5.08 15.66
CA GLN A 2 -7.30 -4.92 16.79
C GLN A 2 -6.00 -4.31 16.30
N PHE A 3 -5.58 -3.19 16.91
CA PHE A 3 -4.28 -2.59 16.67
C PHE A 3 -3.33 -2.98 17.78
N ILE A 4 -2.14 -3.45 17.42
CA ILE A 4 -1.07 -3.76 18.36
C ILE A 4 0.12 -2.94 17.92
N ALA A 5 0.57 -2.03 18.79
CA ALA A 5 1.79 -1.26 18.60
C ALA A 5 2.88 -1.82 19.49
N PHE A 6 4.06 -2.05 18.95
CA PHE A 6 5.25 -2.39 19.72
C PHE A 6 6.48 -1.81 19.01
N GLU A 7 7.47 -1.47 19.81
CA GLU A 7 8.75 -1.00 19.30
C GLU A 7 9.60 -2.18 18.82
N ALA A 8 10.23 -2.05 17.66
CA ALA A 8 11.33 -2.91 17.28
C ALA A 8 12.56 -2.44 18.07
N ASN A 9 13.05 -3.28 18.95
CA ASN A 9 14.28 -2.99 19.69
C ASN A 9 15.46 -3.19 18.73
N ASP A 10 15.93 -2.10 18.13
CA ASP A 10 17.20 -2.10 17.45
C ASP A 10 18.33 -2.11 18.49
N ALA A 11 19.24 -3.03 18.31
CA ALA A 11 20.51 -3.04 19.04
C ALA A 11 21.48 -1.98 18.52
N ILE A 12 20.99 -0.91 17.86
CA ILE A 12 21.82 0.20 17.40
C ILE A 12 22.13 1.06 18.61
N ALA A 13 23.41 1.09 18.98
CA ALA A 13 23.91 1.79 20.16
C ALA A 13 23.76 3.32 20.09
N ASP A 14 23.40 3.89 18.95
CA ASP A 14 23.19 5.32 18.74
C ASP A 14 21.73 5.59 18.31
N GLU A 15 20.98 6.20 19.21
CA GLU A 15 19.58 6.61 19.00
C GLU A 15 19.41 7.59 17.81
N ALA A 16 20.44 8.38 17.50
CA ALA A 16 20.43 9.30 16.37
C ALA A 16 20.59 8.56 15.02
N GLU A 17 21.34 7.47 15.00
CA GLU A 17 21.52 6.63 13.83
C GLU A 17 20.28 5.77 13.59
N ALA A 18 19.66 5.21 14.62
CA ALA A 18 18.41 4.49 14.56
C ALA A 18 17.27 5.33 13.96
N ARG A 19 17.18 6.60 14.33
CA ARG A 19 16.17 7.54 13.77
C ARG A 19 16.38 7.86 12.28
N ARG A 20 17.59 7.70 11.76
CA ARG A 20 17.95 7.95 10.35
C ARG A 20 17.86 6.70 9.48
N ASN A 21 17.86 5.53 10.09
CA ASN A 21 17.82 4.25 9.38
C ASN A 21 16.40 3.67 9.40
N PRO A 22 15.63 3.78 8.30
CA PRO A 22 14.27 3.23 8.22
C PRO A 22 14.24 1.71 7.96
N PHE A 23 15.39 1.04 7.96
CA PHE A 23 15.51 -0.37 7.64
C PHE A 23 15.76 -1.21 8.89
N LEU A 24 15.12 -2.38 8.92
CA LEU A 24 15.36 -3.39 9.95
C LEU A 24 16.45 -4.35 9.50
N SER A 25 17.19 -4.89 10.47
CA SER A 25 18.03 -6.05 10.20
C SER A 25 17.18 -7.30 9.90
N GLN A 26 17.77 -8.35 9.34
CA GLN A 26 17.09 -9.63 9.16
C GLN A 26 16.56 -10.17 10.48
N ALA A 27 17.36 -10.08 11.55
CA ALA A 27 16.99 -10.56 12.88
C ALA A 27 15.81 -9.78 13.47
N ASP A 28 15.81 -8.45 13.36
CA ASP A 28 14.74 -7.61 13.88
C ASP A 28 13.44 -7.80 13.10
N MET A 29 13.52 -7.84 11.76
CA MET A 29 12.35 -8.13 10.93
C MET A 29 11.74 -9.49 11.29
N ARG A 30 12.56 -10.52 11.46
CA ARG A 30 12.13 -11.84 11.90
C ARG A 30 11.47 -11.77 13.29
N ALA A 31 12.10 -11.08 14.26
CA ALA A 31 11.58 -10.97 15.63
C ALA A 31 10.22 -10.27 15.68
N VAL A 32 10.09 -9.13 14.99
CA VAL A 32 8.85 -8.36 14.89
C VAL A 32 7.73 -9.20 14.30
N LEU A 33 7.98 -9.88 13.20
CA LEU A 33 6.96 -10.69 12.53
C LEU A 33 6.60 -11.94 13.32
N THR A 34 7.57 -12.62 13.93
CA THR A 34 7.30 -13.78 14.80
C THR A 34 6.41 -13.37 15.96
N ARG A 35 6.66 -12.22 16.59
CA ARG A 35 5.82 -11.68 17.65
C ARG A 35 4.41 -11.36 17.15
N SER A 36 4.30 -10.72 15.99
CA SER A 36 3.01 -10.36 15.37
C SER A 36 2.16 -11.60 15.05
N VAL A 37 2.78 -12.62 14.44
CA VAL A 37 2.11 -13.88 14.13
C VAL A 37 1.66 -14.60 15.42
N ARG A 38 2.51 -14.63 16.45
CA ARG A 38 2.14 -15.21 17.76
C ARG A 38 0.92 -14.53 18.35
N LEU A 39 0.89 -13.21 18.40
CA LEU A 39 -0.26 -12.44 18.91
C LEU A 39 -1.53 -12.71 18.11
N TYR A 40 -1.40 -12.86 16.79
CA TYR A 40 -2.53 -13.26 15.96
C TYR A 40 -3.05 -14.65 16.31
N LEU A 41 -2.16 -15.63 16.47
CA LEU A 41 -2.52 -17.01 16.85
C LEU A 41 -3.21 -17.07 18.21
N GLU A 42 -2.71 -16.36 19.22
CA GLU A 42 -3.33 -16.24 20.54
C GLU A 42 -4.76 -15.70 20.45
N GLY A 43 -5.00 -14.66 19.64
CA GLY A 43 -6.32 -14.07 19.43
C GLY A 43 -7.27 -14.89 18.54
N HIS A 44 -6.77 -15.90 17.85
CA HIS A 44 -7.53 -16.69 16.85
C HIS A 44 -7.51 -18.20 17.10
N ALA A 45 -7.41 -18.60 18.37
CA ALA A 45 -7.41 -20.02 18.79
C ALA A 45 -6.37 -20.88 18.04
N GLY A 46 -5.17 -20.35 17.82
CA GLY A 46 -4.07 -21.05 17.17
C GLY A 46 -4.18 -21.17 15.64
N ARG A 47 -5.17 -20.54 15.02
CA ARG A 47 -5.35 -20.61 13.55
C ARG A 47 -4.33 -19.71 12.83
N VAL A 48 -3.57 -20.30 11.91
CA VAL A 48 -2.62 -19.59 11.08
C VAL A 48 -3.36 -18.66 10.09
N PRO A 49 -2.92 -17.41 9.89
CA PRO A 49 -3.51 -16.56 8.87
C PRO A 49 -3.27 -17.16 7.48
N ARG A 50 -4.29 -17.12 6.62
CA ARG A 50 -4.16 -17.59 5.25
C ARG A 50 -3.28 -16.66 4.41
N ARG A 51 -3.35 -15.35 4.69
CA ARG A 51 -2.61 -14.32 3.98
C ARG A 51 -2.06 -13.30 4.96
N LEU A 52 -0.81 -12.89 4.77
CA LEU A 52 -0.14 -11.80 5.46
C LEU A 52 0.33 -10.77 4.45
N VAL A 53 -0.02 -9.51 4.66
CA VAL A 53 0.47 -8.40 3.85
C VAL A 53 1.25 -7.45 4.73
N ILE A 54 2.49 -7.18 4.35
CA ILE A 54 3.42 -6.31 5.08
C ILE A 54 3.58 -5.03 4.27
N HIS A 55 3.23 -3.90 4.88
CA HIS A 55 3.36 -2.59 4.26
C HIS A 55 4.53 -1.83 4.87
N LYS A 56 5.29 -1.15 4.01
CA LYS A 56 6.37 -0.24 4.37
C LYS A 56 6.32 1.00 3.48
N THR A 57 6.77 2.14 4.00
CA THR A 57 6.87 3.38 3.21
C THR A 57 8.21 3.56 2.51
N THR A 58 9.14 2.64 2.76
CA THR A 58 10.44 2.54 2.09
C THR A 58 10.58 1.19 1.41
N ALA A 59 11.51 1.07 0.47
CA ALA A 59 11.82 -0.21 -0.17
C ALA A 59 12.25 -1.26 0.87
N PHE A 60 11.97 -2.51 0.60
CA PHE A 60 12.48 -3.63 1.41
C PHE A 60 13.91 -3.95 1.02
N THR A 61 14.79 -4.09 2.00
CA THR A 61 16.14 -4.59 1.80
C THR A 61 16.13 -6.12 1.66
N GLU A 62 17.20 -6.70 1.13
CA GLU A 62 17.36 -8.15 1.04
C GLU A 62 17.34 -8.83 2.41
N GLY A 63 17.96 -8.20 3.42
CA GLY A 63 17.94 -8.68 4.81
C GLY A 63 16.53 -8.70 5.39
N GLU A 64 15.75 -7.63 5.19
CA GLU A 64 14.36 -7.60 5.62
C GLU A 64 13.51 -8.68 4.95
N LEU A 65 13.67 -8.90 3.63
CA LEU A 65 12.94 -9.94 2.91
C LEU A 65 13.31 -11.36 3.41
N LYS A 66 14.57 -11.61 3.74
CA LYS A 66 15.00 -12.85 4.38
C LYS A 66 14.35 -13.01 5.76
N GLY A 67 14.32 -11.95 6.57
CA GLY A 67 13.64 -11.95 7.87
C GLY A 67 12.15 -12.24 7.77
N VAL A 68 11.49 -11.72 6.74
CA VAL A 68 10.09 -12.06 6.43
C VAL A 68 9.95 -13.55 6.13
N GLN A 69 10.77 -14.10 5.22
CA GLN A 69 10.72 -15.52 4.85
C GLN A 69 10.92 -16.42 6.05
N ASP A 70 11.91 -16.10 6.91
CA ASP A 70 12.21 -16.88 8.11
C ASP A 70 11.05 -16.92 9.10
N ALA A 71 10.32 -15.81 9.27
CA ALA A 71 9.24 -15.69 10.24
C ALA A 71 7.89 -16.24 9.74
N THR A 72 7.70 -16.38 8.44
CA THR A 72 6.37 -16.61 7.85
C THR A 72 6.25 -17.93 7.10
N GLN A 73 7.15 -18.89 7.32
CA GLN A 73 7.19 -20.19 6.62
C GLN A 73 5.88 -20.98 6.67
N SER A 74 5.11 -20.82 7.74
CA SER A 74 3.81 -21.49 7.92
C SER A 74 2.63 -20.77 7.25
N ILE A 75 2.84 -19.56 6.72
CA ILE A 75 1.78 -18.74 6.12
C ILE A 75 1.75 -18.97 4.61
N PRO A 76 0.63 -19.42 4.04
CA PRO A 76 0.56 -19.77 2.62
C PRO A 76 0.81 -18.61 1.66
N GLU A 77 0.31 -17.43 1.99
CA GLU A 77 0.42 -16.24 1.15
C GLU A 77 1.06 -15.10 1.94
N VAL A 78 2.22 -14.63 1.51
CA VAL A 78 2.93 -13.50 2.12
C VAL A 78 3.28 -12.48 1.04
N GLU A 79 2.94 -11.22 1.28
CA GLU A 79 3.24 -10.12 0.38
C GLU A 79 3.96 -8.99 1.11
N CYS A 80 4.99 -8.44 0.49
CA CYS A 80 5.69 -7.24 0.94
C CYS A 80 5.45 -6.11 -0.06
N ILE A 81 4.78 -5.06 0.37
CA ILE A 81 4.37 -3.93 -0.47
C ILE A 81 4.96 -2.63 0.07
N GLU A 82 5.77 -1.99 -0.75
CA GLU A 82 6.20 -0.60 -0.55
C GLU A 82 5.08 0.34 -0.95
N ILE A 83 4.78 1.34 -0.11
CA ILE A 83 3.79 2.39 -0.34
C ILE A 83 4.51 3.72 -0.49
N GLY A 84 4.69 4.17 -1.72
CA GLY A 84 5.27 5.47 -2.01
C GLY A 84 4.20 6.57 -2.09
N SER A 85 4.47 7.70 -1.45
CA SER A 85 3.57 8.88 -1.47
C SER A 85 3.81 9.82 -2.65
N SER A 86 4.99 9.73 -3.30
CA SER A 86 5.40 10.63 -4.38
C SER A 86 5.07 10.05 -5.75
N SER A 87 4.19 10.70 -6.47
CA SER A 87 3.88 10.37 -7.85
C SER A 87 3.75 11.64 -8.70
N ALA A 88 4.41 11.66 -9.85
CA ALA A 88 4.20 12.67 -10.89
C ALA A 88 2.91 12.45 -11.69
N TRP A 89 2.32 11.27 -11.59
CA TRP A 89 1.14 10.89 -12.34
C TRP A 89 -0.11 11.65 -11.91
N ARG A 90 -0.96 11.93 -12.89
CA ARG A 90 -2.32 12.44 -12.71
C ARG A 90 -3.24 11.60 -13.56
N GLY A 91 -4.37 11.21 -13.00
CA GLY A 91 -5.41 10.48 -13.72
C GLY A 91 -6.54 11.40 -14.12
N VAL A 92 -6.96 11.31 -15.38
CA VAL A 92 -8.17 11.94 -15.90
C VAL A 92 -9.05 10.83 -16.44
N TRP A 93 -10.29 10.78 -15.95
CA TRP A 93 -11.28 9.87 -16.49
C TRP A 93 -11.85 10.46 -17.78
N MET A 94 -11.80 9.70 -18.87
CA MET A 94 -12.34 10.10 -20.14
C MET A 94 -13.67 9.42 -20.38
N VAL A 95 -14.64 10.16 -20.93
CA VAL A 95 -15.97 9.67 -21.29
C VAL A 95 -16.27 10.03 -22.73
N GLU A 96 -17.18 9.31 -23.34
CA GLU A 96 -17.68 9.66 -24.67
C GLU A 96 -18.41 11.00 -24.62
N ALA A 97 -18.09 11.86 -25.56
CA ALA A 97 -18.78 13.13 -25.69
C ALA A 97 -20.11 12.92 -26.44
N PRO A 98 -21.20 13.58 -26.04
CA PRO A 98 -22.44 13.52 -26.79
C PRO A 98 -22.26 14.20 -28.16
N GLY A 99 -22.55 13.46 -29.24
CA GLY A 99 -22.42 13.97 -30.61
C GLY A 99 -22.53 12.89 -31.66
N LYS A 100 -22.61 13.32 -32.95
CA LYS A 100 -22.74 12.40 -34.08
C LYS A 100 -21.41 11.72 -34.47
N GLN A 101 -20.29 12.26 -34.03
CA GLN A 101 -18.96 11.68 -34.25
C GLN A 101 -18.38 11.16 -32.92
N PRO A 102 -17.75 9.98 -32.89
CA PRO A 102 -17.12 9.46 -31.71
C PRO A 102 -15.98 10.41 -31.28
N SER A 103 -16.13 11.03 -30.14
CA SER A 103 -15.12 11.86 -29.50
C SER A 103 -15.10 11.59 -28.01
N VAL A 104 -13.97 11.83 -27.37
CA VAL A 104 -13.82 11.66 -25.93
C VAL A 104 -13.49 13.00 -25.29
N GLN A 105 -14.03 13.20 -24.09
CA GLN A 105 -13.79 14.38 -23.28
C GLN A 105 -13.49 14.01 -21.84
N PRO A 106 -12.82 14.86 -21.07
CA PRO A 106 -12.66 14.64 -19.65
C PRO A 106 -14.01 14.55 -18.95
N ALA A 107 -14.16 13.57 -18.09
CA ALA A 107 -15.35 13.43 -17.27
C ALA A 107 -15.47 14.60 -16.30
N ARG A 108 -16.69 14.87 -15.86
CA ARG A 108 -17.01 15.88 -14.85
C ARG A 108 -16.25 15.70 -13.52
N PHE A 109 -15.80 14.47 -13.25
CA PHE A 109 -15.10 14.09 -12.02
C PHE A 109 -13.77 13.44 -12.36
N PRO A 110 -12.75 13.59 -11.50
CA PRO A 110 -11.48 12.88 -11.67
C PRO A 110 -11.67 11.37 -11.52
N VAL A 111 -10.57 10.65 -11.66
CA VAL A 111 -10.51 9.20 -11.45
C VAL A 111 -11.21 8.83 -10.13
N PRO A 112 -12.11 7.83 -10.12
CA PRO A 112 -12.79 7.38 -8.92
C PRO A 112 -11.82 6.92 -7.83
N ARG A 113 -12.20 7.13 -6.56
CA ARG A 113 -11.47 6.58 -5.42
C ARG A 113 -11.45 5.06 -5.51
N GLY A 114 -10.29 4.45 -5.24
CA GLY A 114 -10.08 3.01 -5.33
C GLY A 114 -9.65 2.54 -6.72
N THR A 115 -9.54 3.44 -7.70
CA THR A 115 -8.98 3.07 -9.01
C THR A 115 -7.54 2.61 -8.85
N LEU A 116 -7.25 1.43 -9.35
CA LEU A 116 -5.93 0.80 -9.41
C LEU A 116 -5.51 0.66 -10.87
N VAL A 117 -4.32 1.13 -11.19
CA VAL A 117 -3.73 0.99 -12.53
C VAL A 117 -2.38 0.29 -12.40
N MET A 118 -2.27 -0.90 -12.97
CA MET A 118 -0.99 -1.62 -13.04
C MET A 118 -0.06 -0.90 -14.01
N THR A 119 1.13 -0.56 -13.55
CA THR A 119 2.19 0.05 -14.38
C THR A 119 3.25 -0.95 -14.81
N SER A 120 3.35 -2.06 -14.07
CA SER A 120 4.18 -3.22 -14.39
C SER A 120 3.66 -4.46 -13.65
N GLY A 121 4.31 -5.61 -13.82
CA GLY A 121 3.93 -6.85 -13.10
C GLY A 121 4.04 -6.76 -11.57
N ASN A 122 4.74 -5.77 -11.04
CA ASN A 122 4.95 -5.60 -9.61
C ASN A 122 4.71 -4.17 -9.09
N ALA A 123 4.21 -3.27 -9.93
CA ALA A 123 3.94 -1.90 -9.54
C ALA A 123 2.57 -1.43 -10.03
N ALA A 124 1.92 -0.61 -9.20
CA ALA A 124 0.62 -0.03 -9.48
C ALA A 124 0.49 1.39 -8.94
N LEU A 125 -0.45 2.12 -9.50
CA LEU A 125 -0.92 3.41 -9.00
C LEU A 125 -2.30 3.22 -8.38
N LEU A 126 -2.50 3.72 -7.16
CA LEU A 126 -3.79 3.62 -6.45
C LEU A 126 -4.28 5.01 -6.05
N TRP A 127 -5.46 5.37 -6.49
CA TRP A 127 -6.13 6.63 -6.10
C TRP A 127 -6.91 6.46 -4.80
N LEU A 128 -6.36 6.94 -3.69
CA LEU A 128 -7.00 6.95 -2.36
C LEU A 128 -7.92 8.16 -2.18
N ALA A 129 -7.65 9.25 -2.88
CA ALA A 129 -8.47 10.45 -2.91
C ALA A 129 -9.15 10.60 -4.26
N GLY A 130 -10.28 11.26 -4.30
CA GLY A 130 -11.08 11.46 -5.49
C GLY A 130 -12.57 11.35 -5.20
N ASN A 131 -13.38 11.26 -6.22
CA ASN A 131 -14.81 11.15 -6.07
C ASN A 131 -15.22 9.73 -5.69
N ALA A 132 -16.14 9.64 -4.72
CA ALA A 132 -16.87 8.41 -4.48
C ALA A 132 -18.18 8.52 -5.28
N PRO A 133 -18.45 7.65 -6.24
CA PRO A 133 -19.68 7.73 -7.08
C PRO A 133 -20.96 7.76 -6.26
N SER A 134 -20.96 7.19 -5.06
CA SER A 134 -22.09 7.16 -4.12
C SER A 134 -22.26 8.43 -3.29
N ALA A 135 -21.29 9.35 -3.32
CA ALA A 135 -21.28 10.56 -2.47
C ALA A 135 -21.56 11.85 -3.27
N VAL A 136 -22.09 11.73 -4.46
CA VAL A 136 -22.27 12.86 -5.39
C VAL A 136 -23.48 13.70 -5.01
N GLY A 137 -23.27 14.73 -4.20
CA GLY A 137 -24.19 15.86 -4.10
C GLY A 137 -23.86 16.88 -5.21
N GLY A 138 -24.53 16.81 -6.33
CA GLY A 138 -24.78 17.82 -7.35
C GLY A 138 -23.73 18.84 -7.84
N ARG A 139 -22.56 18.96 -7.21
CA ARG A 139 -21.50 19.91 -7.57
C ARG A 139 -20.34 19.23 -8.29
N ASP A 140 -19.82 19.90 -9.33
CA ASP A 140 -18.62 19.43 -10.02
C ASP A 140 -17.42 19.41 -9.07
N TYR A 141 -16.62 18.36 -9.14
CA TYR A 141 -15.41 18.23 -8.34
C TYR A 141 -14.47 19.44 -8.52
N PHE A 142 -14.36 19.93 -9.75
CA PHE A 142 -13.44 21.02 -10.11
C PHE A 142 -13.97 22.41 -9.73
N GLN A 143 -15.26 22.59 -9.50
CA GLN A 143 -15.85 23.90 -9.14
C GLN A 143 -15.39 24.41 -7.76
N GLY A 144 -14.82 23.55 -6.92
CA GLY A 144 -14.32 23.94 -5.60
C GLY A 144 -12.83 24.27 -5.55
N GLY A 145 -12.14 24.45 -6.68
CA GLY A 145 -10.70 24.73 -6.73
C GLY A 145 -9.83 23.56 -6.27
N LYS A 146 -10.37 22.35 -6.21
CA LYS A 146 -9.62 21.15 -5.78
C LYS A 146 -8.68 20.70 -6.88
N SER A 147 -7.45 20.38 -6.49
CA SER A 147 -6.46 19.83 -7.42
C SER A 147 -6.81 18.39 -7.83
N ILE A 148 -6.36 17.98 -9.02
CA ILE A 148 -6.47 16.58 -9.47
C ILE A 148 -5.75 15.67 -8.46
N PRO A 149 -6.43 14.64 -7.91
CA PRO A 149 -5.83 13.75 -6.92
C PRO A 149 -4.61 13.02 -7.46
N LYS A 150 -3.58 12.93 -6.63
CA LYS A 150 -2.39 12.13 -6.90
C LYS A 150 -2.62 10.71 -6.43
N PRO A 151 -2.18 9.70 -7.20
CA PRO A 151 -2.14 8.34 -6.70
C PRO A 151 -0.97 8.14 -5.75
N ILE A 152 -1.08 7.15 -4.89
CA ILE A 152 0.08 6.53 -4.25
C ILE A 152 0.67 5.48 -5.20
N VAL A 153 1.97 5.23 -5.04
CA VAL A 153 2.68 4.19 -5.79
C VAL A 153 2.77 2.95 -4.90
N LEU A 154 2.35 1.82 -5.42
CA LEU A 154 2.51 0.52 -4.77
C LEU A 154 3.58 -0.26 -5.52
N ARG A 155 4.56 -0.84 -4.81
CA ARG A 155 5.55 -1.75 -5.39
C ARG A 155 5.60 -3.02 -4.57
N ARG A 156 5.41 -4.16 -5.24
CA ARG A 156 5.53 -5.47 -4.61
C ARG A 156 6.97 -5.95 -4.69
N HIS A 157 7.56 -6.22 -3.54
CA HIS A 157 8.92 -6.77 -3.39
C HIS A 157 8.91 -8.29 -3.19
N MET A 158 7.84 -8.83 -2.61
CA MET A 158 7.67 -10.27 -2.40
C MET A 158 6.18 -10.63 -2.56
N GLY A 159 5.92 -11.86 -2.99
CA GLY A 159 4.59 -12.44 -3.12
C GLY A 159 4.18 -12.69 -4.56
N ARG A 160 3.10 -13.46 -4.70
CA ARG A 160 2.45 -13.76 -5.98
C ARG A 160 1.07 -13.14 -5.91
N GLY A 161 0.83 -12.14 -6.68
CA GLY A 161 -0.49 -11.56 -6.85
C GLY A 161 -0.76 -11.35 -8.34
N PRO A 162 -2.02 -11.06 -8.70
CA PRO A 162 -2.36 -10.70 -10.07
C PRO A 162 -1.55 -9.50 -10.51
#